data_6c8f49592c9cb21db41e5cf39c0d44c4
#
_entry.id   6c8f49592c9cb21db41e5cf39c0d44c4
#
_cell.length_a   1.000
_cell.length_b   1.000
_cell.length_c   1.000
_cell.angle_alpha   90.00
_cell.angle_beta   90.00
_cell.angle_gamma   90.00
#
_symmetry.space_group_name_H-M   'P 1'
#
loop_
_entity.id
_entity.type
_entity.pdbx_description
1 polymer ?
#
loop_
_entity_poly.entity_id
_entity_poly.type
_entity_poly.pdbx_seq_one_letter_code
_entity_poly.pdbx_strand_id
1 'polypeptide(L)'
;PGVLTVGAAQILMKTAHYVPQNSVLVGSGPLFYLVACQMLEQGEPPKTLLETQSKLDIFKALFYLRPNLITTIYLLRGVAMLAKLKLAGVKRIKSVTDVRIESGNREHIIQFVKGKKKRYIESQNVFLHAGVHPNIQITQALGIKHDWNMQNYCWEPRTDKFGRTNLQNILIAGDGNKILGSDSAKISGEIAALKLLADNGFSVDETHILKQIKIK
;
A
#
# COMPACT_ATOMS: atom_id res chain seq x y z
N PRO A 1 -19.53 -12.34 1.83
CA PRO A 1 -18.33 -13.09 2.24
C PRO A 1 -17.44 -13.37 1.03
N GLY A 2 -16.12 -13.54 1.22
CA GLY A 2 -15.19 -13.88 0.13
C GLY A 2 -14.55 -12.70 -0.62
N VAL A 3 -15.01 -11.48 -0.42
CA VAL A 3 -14.37 -10.27 -0.96
C VAL A 3 -13.73 -9.48 0.18
N LEU A 4 -12.41 -9.32 0.15
CA LEU A 4 -11.60 -8.67 1.19
C LEU A 4 -10.54 -7.75 0.57
N THR A 5 -9.90 -6.93 1.37
CA THR A 5 -8.69 -6.24 0.95
C THR A 5 -7.48 -7.18 1.00
N VAL A 6 -6.45 -6.94 0.19
CA VAL A 6 -5.18 -7.68 0.22
C VAL A 6 -4.53 -7.59 1.62
N GLY A 7 -4.65 -6.43 2.30
CA GLY A 7 -4.19 -6.26 3.68
C GLY A 7 -4.93 -7.16 4.67
N ALA A 8 -6.25 -7.30 4.56
CA ALA A 8 -7.02 -8.21 5.41
C ALA A 8 -6.64 -9.67 5.16
N ALA A 9 -6.43 -10.08 3.91
CA ALA A 9 -5.92 -11.41 3.59
C ALA A 9 -4.54 -11.66 4.24
N GLN A 10 -3.64 -10.67 4.21
CA GLN A 10 -2.34 -10.76 4.85
C GLN A 10 -2.46 -10.91 6.39
N ILE A 11 -3.38 -10.21 7.02
CA ILE A 11 -3.66 -10.37 8.46
C ILE A 11 -4.12 -11.80 8.75
N LEU A 12 -5.09 -12.33 8.01
CA LEU A 12 -5.56 -13.71 8.18
C LEU A 12 -4.42 -14.74 8.07
N MET A 13 -3.54 -14.57 7.08
CA MET A 13 -2.36 -15.44 6.91
C MET A 13 -1.41 -15.37 8.12
N LYS A 14 -1.18 -14.18 8.67
CA LYS A 14 -0.22 -13.98 9.78
C LYS A 14 -0.77 -14.37 11.14
N THR A 15 -2.06 -14.12 11.39
CA THR A 15 -2.67 -14.32 12.72
C THR A 15 -3.38 -15.66 12.87
N ALA A 16 -4.05 -16.12 11.82
CA ALA A 16 -4.83 -17.33 11.83
C ALA A 16 -4.18 -18.48 11.03
N HIS A 17 -3.01 -18.25 10.42
CA HIS A 17 -2.36 -19.21 9.52
C HIS A 17 -3.30 -19.77 8.44
N TYR A 18 -4.30 -18.96 8.06
CA TYR A 18 -5.30 -19.32 7.07
C TYR A 18 -5.01 -18.65 5.74
N VAL A 19 -4.87 -19.46 4.69
CA VAL A 19 -4.70 -18.97 3.31
C VAL A 19 -5.96 -19.28 2.52
N PRO A 20 -6.70 -18.28 2.08
CA PRO A 20 -7.89 -18.49 1.28
C PRO A 20 -7.56 -19.10 -0.09
N GLN A 21 -8.14 -20.28 -0.35
CA GLN A 21 -7.96 -21.00 -1.62
C GLN A 21 -8.77 -20.38 -2.76
N ASN A 22 -8.49 -20.81 -4.00
CA ASN A 22 -9.21 -20.34 -5.18
C ASN A 22 -9.39 -18.83 -5.22
N SER A 23 -8.30 -18.10 -5.03
CA SER A 23 -8.33 -16.65 -4.91
C SER A 23 -7.91 -15.95 -6.20
N VAL A 24 -8.52 -14.78 -6.44
CA VAL A 24 -8.12 -13.81 -7.46
C VAL A 24 -7.76 -12.52 -6.76
N LEU A 25 -6.58 -11.99 -7.06
CA LEU A 25 -6.17 -10.68 -6.61
C LEU A 25 -6.42 -9.63 -7.70
N VAL A 26 -6.98 -8.49 -7.32
CA VAL A 26 -7.31 -7.38 -8.21
C VAL A 26 -6.66 -6.11 -7.69
N GLY A 27 -5.82 -5.48 -8.49
CA GLY A 27 -5.16 -4.24 -8.09
C GLY A 27 -3.77 -4.05 -8.65
N SER A 28 -2.93 -3.33 -7.91
CA SER A 28 -1.55 -3.04 -8.30
C SER A 28 -0.71 -2.61 -7.10
N GLY A 29 0.60 -2.54 -7.29
CA GLY A 29 1.53 -2.05 -6.30
C GLY A 29 2.35 -3.13 -5.58
N PRO A 30 3.37 -2.73 -4.79
CA PRO A 30 4.32 -3.67 -4.19
C PRO A 30 3.68 -4.66 -3.22
N LEU A 31 2.75 -4.20 -2.37
CA LEU A 31 2.05 -5.05 -1.40
C LEU A 31 1.20 -6.14 -2.09
N PHE A 32 0.61 -5.81 -3.23
CA PHE A 32 -0.16 -6.74 -4.05
C PHE A 32 0.67 -7.98 -4.46
N TYR A 33 1.89 -7.76 -4.96
CA TYR A 33 2.80 -8.85 -5.34
C TYR A 33 3.40 -9.56 -4.13
N LEU A 34 3.69 -8.81 -3.06
CA LEU A 34 4.22 -9.39 -1.83
C LEU A 34 3.24 -10.40 -1.24
N VAL A 35 1.96 -10.04 -1.13
CA VAL A 35 0.94 -10.94 -0.59
C VAL A 35 0.71 -12.14 -1.50
N ALA A 36 0.73 -11.96 -2.83
CA ALA A 36 0.68 -13.07 -3.77
C ALA A 36 1.85 -14.06 -3.60
N CYS A 37 3.07 -13.56 -3.33
CA CYS A 37 4.23 -14.40 -3.02
C CYS A 37 4.10 -15.11 -1.67
N GLN A 38 3.56 -14.44 -0.65
CA GLN A 38 3.32 -15.04 0.67
C GLN A 38 2.27 -16.16 0.59
N MET A 39 1.22 -15.99 -0.19
CA MET A 39 0.23 -17.05 -0.46
C MET A 39 0.89 -18.25 -1.14
N LEU A 40 1.75 -18.02 -2.15
CA LEU A 40 2.52 -19.07 -2.81
C LEU A 40 3.46 -19.80 -1.83
N GLU A 41 4.13 -19.08 -0.93
CA GLU A 41 5.03 -19.66 0.10
C GLU A 41 4.30 -20.55 1.09
N GLN A 42 3.02 -20.29 1.32
CA GLN A 42 2.16 -21.11 2.17
C GLN A 42 1.42 -22.23 1.41
N GLY A 43 1.79 -22.49 0.16
CA GLY A 43 1.26 -23.58 -0.65
C GLY A 43 -0.04 -23.28 -1.39
N GLU A 44 -0.62 -22.08 -1.22
CA GLU A 44 -1.90 -21.71 -1.82
C GLU A 44 -1.73 -20.47 -2.73
N PRO A 45 -1.09 -20.62 -3.90
CA PRO A 45 -0.88 -19.49 -4.81
C PRO A 45 -2.21 -18.95 -5.34
N PRO A 46 -2.33 -17.64 -5.58
CA PRO A 46 -3.50 -17.10 -6.22
C PRO A 46 -3.67 -17.64 -7.65
N LYS A 47 -4.89 -17.95 -8.04
CA LYS A 47 -5.22 -18.46 -9.38
C LYS A 47 -4.89 -17.43 -10.48
N THR A 48 -5.20 -16.17 -10.22
CA THR A 48 -4.99 -15.09 -11.19
C THR A 48 -4.73 -13.76 -10.50
N LEU A 49 -3.83 -12.97 -11.09
CA LEU A 49 -3.62 -11.57 -10.76
C LEU A 49 -4.21 -10.69 -11.85
N LEU A 50 -5.19 -9.86 -11.52
CA LEU A 50 -5.76 -8.84 -12.38
C LEU A 50 -5.08 -7.50 -12.07
N GLU A 51 -4.14 -7.10 -12.92
CA GLU A 51 -3.34 -5.90 -12.71
C GLU A 51 -4.01 -4.67 -13.32
N THR A 52 -4.43 -3.72 -12.48
CA THR A 52 -5.11 -2.49 -12.89
C THR A 52 -4.15 -1.40 -13.38
N GLN A 53 -2.86 -1.55 -13.12
CA GLN A 53 -1.83 -0.60 -13.52
C GLN A 53 -1.70 -0.53 -15.05
N SER A 54 -1.73 0.69 -15.59
CA SER A 54 -1.51 0.90 -17.03
C SER A 54 -0.02 0.79 -17.40
N LYS A 55 0.26 0.51 -18.67
CA LYS A 55 1.63 0.52 -19.20
C LYS A 55 2.26 1.92 -19.11
N LEU A 56 1.44 2.98 -19.24
CA LEU A 56 1.88 4.37 -19.16
C LEU A 56 2.32 4.72 -17.73
N ASP A 57 1.65 4.20 -16.70
CA ASP A 57 2.02 4.45 -15.31
C ASP A 57 3.37 3.80 -14.98
N ILE A 58 3.62 2.59 -15.49
CA ILE A 58 4.91 1.91 -15.34
C ILE A 58 6.02 2.73 -16.02
N PHE A 59 5.76 3.22 -17.22
CA PHE A 59 6.73 4.03 -17.96
C PHE A 59 7.01 5.38 -17.26
N LYS A 60 5.96 6.07 -16.79
CA LYS A 60 6.12 7.28 -15.99
C LYS A 60 6.92 7.03 -14.71
N ALA A 61 6.61 5.96 -13.97
CA ALA A 61 7.33 5.60 -12.75
C ALA A 61 8.83 5.41 -13.01
N LEU A 62 9.22 4.88 -14.18
CA LEU A 62 10.62 4.69 -14.56
C LEU A 62 11.38 6.02 -14.66
N PHE A 63 10.73 7.09 -15.12
CA PHE A 63 11.34 8.43 -15.18
C PHE A 63 11.58 9.07 -13.82
N TYR A 64 10.82 8.67 -12.78
CA TYR A 64 10.98 9.18 -11.42
C TYR A 64 11.98 8.36 -10.60
N LEU A 65 12.47 7.23 -11.13
CA LEU A 65 13.46 6.41 -10.45
C LEU A 65 14.81 7.14 -10.44
N ARG A 66 15.24 7.58 -9.28
CA ARG A 66 16.62 8.04 -9.08
C ARG A 66 17.53 6.80 -8.98
N PRO A 67 18.56 6.66 -9.84
CA PRO A 67 19.48 5.54 -9.77
C PRO A 67 20.32 5.64 -8.49
N ASN A 68 19.97 4.85 -7.50
CA ASN A 68 20.76 4.64 -6.29
C ASN A 68 20.72 3.15 -5.90
N LEU A 69 21.62 2.75 -5.01
CA LEU A 69 21.74 1.36 -4.58
C LEU A 69 20.42 0.81 -3.99
N ILE A 70 19.73 1.63 -3.19
CA ILE A 70 18.47 1.25 -2.54
C ILE A 70 17.38 0.99 -3.59
N THR A 71 17.22 1.90 -4.55
CA THR A 71 16.24 1.75 -5.65
C THR A 71 16.53 0.48 -6.46
N THR A 72 17.80 0.20 -6.74
CA THR A 72 18.21 -1.00 -7.48
C THR A 72 17.83 -2.27 -6.72
N ILE A 73 18.06 -2.33 -5.40
CA ILE A 73 17.67 -3.48 -4.56
C ILE A 73 16.14 -3.69 -4.59
N TYR A 74 15.35 -2.63 -4.47
CA TYR A 74 13.89 -2.74 -4.54
C TYR A 74 13.40 -3.20 -5.91
N LEU A 75 14.01 -2.74 -7.00
CA LEU A 75 13.70 -3.21 -8.35
C LEU A 75 14.03 -4.70 -8.52
N LEU A 76 15.22 -5.14 -8.08
CA LEU A 76 15.61 -6.56 -8.13
C LEU A 76 14.64 -7.43 -7.32
N ARG A 77 14.24 -7.00 -6.12
CA ARG A 77 13.22 -7.70 -5.32
C ARG A 77 11.88 -7.79 -6.07
N GLY A 78 11.45 -6.71 -6.71
CA GLY A 78 10.23 -6.71 -7.52
C GLY A 78 10.31 -7.69 -8.69
N VAL A 79 11.43 -7.71 -9.43
CA VAL A 79 11.67 -8.65 -10.53
C VAL A 79 11.68 -10.09 -10.02
N ALA A 80 12.33 -10.37 -8.89
CA ALA A 80 12.37 -11.70 -8.27
C ALA A 80 10.97 -12.18 -7.87
N MET A 81 10.14 -11.33 -7.26
CA MET A 81 8.74 -11.67 -6.95
C MET A 81 7.94 -12.01 -8.21
N LEU A 82 8.08 -11.22 -9.26
CA LEU A 82 7.40 -11.48 -10.53
C LEU A 82 7.85 -12.78 -11.20
N ALA A 83 9.14 -13.09 -11.15
CA ALA A 83 9.73 -14.33 -11.64
C ALA A 83 9.19 -15.53 -10.85
N LYS A 84 9.18 -15.44 -9.51
CA LYS A 84 8.67 -16.48 -8.60
C LYS A 84 7.20 -16.82 -8.92
N LEU A 85 6.34 -15.82 -9.06
CA LEU A 85 4.93 -16.00 -9.42
C LEU A 85 4.76 -16.61 -10.81
N LYS A 86 5.57 -16.20 -11.79
CA LYS A 86 5.56 -16.77 -13.14
C LYS A 86 5.97 -18.23 -13.16
N LEU A 87 7.05 -18.61 -12.46
CA LEU A 87 7.53 -20.00 -12.34
C LEU A 87 6.51 -20.89 -11.64
N ALA A 88 5.75 -20.35 -10.69
CA ALA A 88 4.66 -21.06 -10.02
C ALA A 88 3.37 -21.15 -10.87
N GLY A 89 3.38 -20.68 -12.12
CA GLY A 89 2.23 -20.78 -13.02
C GLY A 89 1.09 -19.78 -12.72
N VAL A 90 1.30 -18.79 -11.86
CA VAL A 90 0.28 -17.79 -11.53
C VAL A 90 -0.06 -16.95 -12.76
N LYS A 91 -1.33 -17.00 -13.18
CA LYS A 91 -1.80 -16.25 -14.34
C LYS A 91 -1.85 -14.76 -14.06
N ARG A 92 -1.23 -13.94 -14.90
CA ARG A 92 -1.24 -12.48 -14.77
C ARG A 92 -1.95 -11.85 -15.98
N ILE A 93 -2.97 -11.03 -15.72
CA ILE A 93 -3.70 -10.27 -16.73
C ILE A 93 -3.46 -8.80 -16.46
N LYS A 94 -2.63 -8.18 -17.30
CA LYS A 94 -2.16 -6.80 -17.13
C LYS A 94 -3.10 -5.79 -17.79
N SER A 95 -3.10 -4.57 -17.21
CA SER A 95 -3.83 -3.40 -17.74
C SER A 95 -5.32 -3.68 -17.91
N VAL A 96 -5.93 -4.20 -16.85
CA VAL A 96 -7.39 -4.37 -16.75
C VAL A 96 -8.05 -3.09 -16.28
N THR A 97 -9.23 -2.80 -16.79
CA THR A 97 -10.05 -1.64 -16.42
C THR A 97 -11.49 -2.07 -16.19
N ASP A 98 -12.31 -1.18 -15.65
CA ASP A 98 -13.75 -1.41 -15.40
C ASP A 98 -14.00 -2.77 -14.71
N VAL A 99 -13.36 -2.95 -13.55
CA VAL A 99 -13.53 -4.19 -12.77
C VAL A 99 -14.80 -4.09 -11.95
N ARG A 100 -15.67 -5.08 -12.11
CA ARG A 100 -16.92 -5.23 -11.36
C ARG A 100 -16.97 -6.62 -10.75
N ILE A 101 -17.45 -6.71 -9.53
CA ILE A 101 -17.56 -7.96 -8.80
C ILE A 101 -19.04 -8.16 -8.47
N GLU A 102 -19.57 -9.26 -8.96
CA GLU A 102 -20.92 -9.71 -8.66
C GLU A 102 -20.84 -10.92 -7.74
N SER A 103 -21.55 -10.87 -6.61
CA SER A 103 -21.56 -11.95 -5.66
C SER A 103 -22.55 -13.03 -6.09
N GLY A 104 -22.05 -14.23 -6.33
CA GLY A 104 -22.88 -15.43 -6.50
C GLY A 104 -23.02 -16.22 -5.19
N ASN A 105 -23.76 -17.33 -5.23
CA ASN A 105 -24.00 -18.16 -4.06
C ASN A 105 -22.75 -18.89 -3.53
N ARG A 106 -21.84 -19.31 -4.40
CA ARG A 106 -20.61 -20.03 -4.07
C ARG A 106 -19.34 -19.37 -4.60
N GLU A 107 -19.45 -18.65 -5.69
CA GLU A 107 -18.33 -17.99 -6.37
C GLU A 107 -18.73 -16.58 -6.76
N HIS A 108 -17.74 -15.71 -6.82
CA HIS A 108 -17.87 -14.34 -7.32
C HIS A 108 -17.51 -14.29 -8.79
N ILE A 109 -18.29 -13.55 -9.56
CA ILE A 109 -18.00 -13.27 -10.97
C ILE A 109 -17.26 -11.92 -11.03
N ILE A 110 -16.00 -11.96 -11.44
CA ILE A 110 -15.17 -10.77 -11.63
C ILE A 110 -15.19 -10.41 -13.11
N GLN A 111 -15.97 -9.41 -13.47
CA GLN A 111 -16.01 -8.85 -14.82
C GLN A 111 -14.95 -7.77 -14.96
N PHE A 112 -14.27 -7.71 -16.09
CA PHE A 112 -13.26 -6.70 -16.38
C PHE A 112 -13.10 -6.47 -17.89
N VAL A 113 -12.51 -5.33 -18.23
CA VAL A 113 -12.18 -4.98 -19.60
C VAL A 113 -10.68 -5.13 -19.81
N LYS A 114 -10.27 -5.82 -20.90
CA LYS A 114 -8.89 -5.86 -21.36
C LYS A 114 -8.80 -5.37 -22.80
N GLY A 115 -8.20 -4.21 -22.99
CA GLY A 115 -8.26 -3.49 -24.25
C GLY A 115 -9.71 -3.07 -24.54
N LYS A 116 -10.31 -3.61 -25.61
CA LYS A 116 -11.72 -3.35 -25.98
C LYS A 116 -12.66 -4.53 -25.65
N LYS A 117 -12.14 -5.62 -25.04
CA LYS A 117 -12.93 -6.85 -24.83
C LYS A 117 -13.31 -6.99 -23.36
N LYS A 118 -14.61 -7.20 -23.10
CA LYS A 118 -15.14 -7.62 -21.80
C LYS A 118 -14.77 -9.08 -21.56
N ARG A 119 -14.36 -9.42 -20.35
CA ARG A 119 -14.00 -10.76 -19.91
C ARG A 119 -14.52 -10.96 -18.48
N TYR A 120 -14.61 -12.21 -18.05
CA TYR A 120 -14.93 -12.55 -16.67
C TYR A 120 -14.08 -13.72 -16.17
N ILE A 121 -13.97 -13.83 -14.87
CA ILE A 121 -13.34 -14.93 -14.14
C ILE A 121 -14.22 -15.22 -12.92
N GLU A 122 -14.34 -16.48 -12.56
CA GLU A 122 -15.02 -16.93 -11.36
C GLU A 122 -14.02 -17.30 -10.28
N SER A 123 -14.31 -16.93 -9.04
CA SER A 123 -13.45 -17.21 -7.89
C SER A 123 -14.23 -17.20 -6.58
N GLN A 124 -13.84 -18.07 -5.65
CA GLN A 124 -14.43 -18.10 -4.31
C GLN A 124 -13.97 -16.92 -3.45
N ASN A 125 -12.73 -16.50 -3.63
CA ASN A 125 -12.13 -15.41 -2.85
C ASN A 125 -11.55 -14.34 -3.77
N VAL A 126 -11.86 -13.08 -3.49
CA VAL A 126 -11.38 -11.93 -4.26
C VAL A 126 -10.70 -10.94 -3.31
N PHE A 127 -9.45 -10.62 -3.60
CA PHE A 127 -8.68 -9.67 -2.79
C PHE A 127 -8.37 -8.41 -3.58
N LEU A 128 -8.80 -7.27 -3.03
CA LEU A 128 -8.69 -5.97 -3.68
C LEU A 128 -7.52 -5.17 -3.11
N HIS A 129 -6.75 -4.52 -3.98
CA HIS A 129 -5.70 -3.59 -3.59
C HIS A 129 -5.68 -2.36 -4.50
N ALA A 130 -6.20 -1.26 -3.98
CA ALA A 130 -6.23 0.02 -4.68
C ALA A 130 -5.20 1.03 -4.14
N GLY A 131 -4.24 0.55 -3.35
CA GLY A 131 -3.23 1.35 -2.67
C GLY A 131 -3.37 1.29 -1.15
N VAL A 132 -2.51 2.02 -0.45
CA VAL A 132 -2.53 2.18 1.02
C VAL A 132 -2.80 3.64 1.33
N HIS A 133 -3.57 3.87 2.39
CA HIS A 133 -3.87 5.22 2.86
C HIS A 133 -3.74 5.30 4.38
N PRO A 134 -3.51 6.50 4.95
CA PRO A 134 -3.40 6.69 6.39
C PRO A 134 -4.67 6.23 7.13
N ASN A 135 -4.50 5.68 8.32
CA ASN A 135 -5.63 5.46 9.22
C ASN A 135 -5.95 6.76 9.94
N ILE A 136 -7.01 7.43 9.48
CA ILE A 136 -7.42 8.76 9.95
C ILE A 136 -8.57 8.74 10.97
N GLN A 137 -9.00 7.58 11.45
CA GLN A 137 -10.14 7.49 12.36
C GLN A 137 -9.93 8.30 13.65
N ILE A 138 -8.77 8.14 14.29
CA ILE A 138 -8.43 8.87 15.52
C ILE A 138 -8.30 10.37 15.25
N THR A 139 -7.64 10.74 14.16
CA THR A 139 -7.42 12.15 13.82
C THR A 139 -8.72 12.88 13.44
N GLN A 140 -9.65 12.18 12.81
CA GLN A 140 -11.00 12.70 12.55
C GLN A 140 -11.81 12.82 13.84
N ALA A 141 -11.77 11.81 14.72
CA ALA A 141 -12.47 11.84 16.00
C ALA A 141 -11.99 13.00 16.90
N LEU A 142 -10.72 13.37 16.82
CA LEU A 142 -10.15 14.52 17.52
C LEU A 142 -10.42 15.86 16.84
N GLY A 143 -11.05 15.92 15.71
CA GLY A 143 -11.31 17.17 14.97
C GLY A 143 -10.06 17.78 14.32
N ILE A 144 -9.05 16.98 14.04
CA ILE A 144 -7.86 17.44 13.31
C ILE A 144 -8.25 17.73 11.86
N LYS A 145 -7.73 18.82 11.30
CA LYS A 145 -7.98 19.20 9.92
C LYS A 145 -7.30 18.21 8.95
N HIS A 146 -8.00 17.88 7.87
CA HIS A 146 -7.50 16.98 6.82
C HIS A 146 -7.54 17.67 5.46
N ASP A 147 -6.61 17.30 4.60
CA ASP A 147 -6.58 17.68 3.19
C ASP A 147 -6.79 16.46 2.30
N TRP A 148 -7.49 16.65 1.18
CA TRP A 148 -7.64 15.60 0.18
C TRP A 148 -6.40 15.51 -0.69
N ASN A 149 -5.75 14.36 -0.70
CA ASN A 149 -4.62 14.08 -1.58
C ASN A 149 -5.11 13.54 -2.92
N MET A 150 -5.02 14.36 -3.97
CA MET A 150 -5.45 14.01 -5.33
C MET A 150 -4.59 12.91 -5.98
N GLN A 151 -3.36 12.71 -5.53
CA GLN A 151 -2.46 11.67 -6.11
C GLN A 151 -2.77 10.29 -5.54
N ASN A 152 -3.03 10.23 -4.24
CA ASN A 152 -3.30 8.99 -3.52
C ASN A 152 -4.79 8.69 -3.35
N TYR A 153 -5.67 9.63 -3.75
CA TYR A 153 -7.12 9.55 -3.58
C TYR A 153 -7.54 9.21 -2.14
N CYS A 154 -6.95 9.91 -1.18
CA CYS A 154 -7.25 9.72 0.24
C CYS A 154 -7.17 11.03 1.02
N TRP A 155 -7.79 11.05 2.21
CA TRP A 155 -7.64 12.11 3.18
C TRP A 155 -6.34 11.92 3.96
N GLU A 156 -5.59 13.00 4.14
CA GLU A 156 -4.38 13.04 4.96
C GLU A 156 -4.53 14.11 6.03
N PRO A 157 -4.08 13.87 7.28
CA PRO A 157 -4.05 14.89 8.31
C PRO A 157 -3.19 16.08 7.88
N ARG A 158 -3.69 17.30 8.09
CA ARG A 158 -2.90 18.51 7.84
C ARG A 158 -1.89 18.72 8.95
N THR A 159 -0.61 18.60 8.61
CA THR A 159 0.50 18.76 9.54
C THR A 159 1.57 19.67 8.98
N ASP A 160 2.36 20.27 9.86
CA ASP A 160 3.60 20.93 9.47
C ASP A 160 4.73 19.92 9.22
N LYS A 161 5.94 20.41 8.94
CA LYS A 161 7.14 19.59 8.69
C LYS A 161 7.57 18.74 9.89
N PHE A 162 7.11 19.07 11.09
CA PHE A 162 7.41 18.36 12.33
C PHE A 162 6.30 17.38 12.74
N GLY A 163 5.18 17.37 12.03
CA GLY A 163 4.01 16.56 12.36
C GLY A 163 3.00 17.26 13.27
N ARG A 164 3.14 18.57 13.56
CA ARG A 164 2.19 19.32 14.38
C ARG A 164 0.87 19.48 13.63
N THR A 165 -0.21 19.35 14.39
CA THR A 165 -1.59 19.52 13.89
C THR A 165 -2.13 20.92 14.22
N ASN A 166 -3.40 21.14 13.92
CA ASN A 166 -4.13 22.33 14.38
C ASN A 166 -4.48 22.31 15.89
N LEU A 167 -4.27 21.19 16.58
CA LEU A 167 -4.47 21.07 18.02
C LEU A 167 -3.13 21.17 18.74
N GLN A 168 -3.12 21.91 19.86
CA GLN A 168 -1.93 21.98 20.72
C GLN A 168 -1.55 20.61 21.25
N ASN A 169 -0.26 20.35 21.38
CA ASN A 169 0.31 19.13 21.95
C ASN A 169 -0.04 17.82 21.23
N ILE A 170 -0.58 17.88 20.01
CA ILE A 170 -0.83 16.71 19.18
C ILE A 170 0.03 16.77 17.94
N LEU A 171 0.94 15.81 17.84
CA LEU A 171 1.77 15.56 16.67
C LEU A 171 1.40 14.21 16.07
N ILE A 172 1.49 14.11 14.74
CA ILE A 172 1.22 12.89 14.00
C ILE A 172 2.47 12.53 13.20
N ALA A 173 2.88 11.28 13.32
CA ALA A 173 4.04 10.76 12.61
C ALA A 173 3.77 9.41 11.95
N GLY A 174 4.66 8.98 11.07
CA GLY A 174 4.57 7.71 10.36
C GLY A 174 3.35 7.60 9.45
N ASP A 175 2.87 6.39 9.27
CA ASP A 175 1.78 6.06 8.35
C ASP A 175 0.43 6.65 8.75
N GLY A 176 0.26 7.11 10.01
CA GLY A 176 -0.91 7.87 10.43
C GLY A 176 -0.97 9.28 9.85
N ASN A 177 0.15 9.81 9.38
CA ASN A 177 0.25 11.11 8.70
C ASN A 177 0.24 10.93 7.18
N LYS A 178 1.27 10.25 6.65
CA LYS A 178 1.45 9.97 5.22
C LYS A 178 2.15 8.63 5.02
N ILE A 179 1.72 7.88 4.02
CA ILE A 179 2.35 6.61 3.68
C ILE A 179 3.55 6.87 2.76
N LEU A 180 4.74 6.88 3.33
CA LEU A 180 6.01 7.13 2.61
C LEU A 180 7.02 5.96 2.73
N GLY A 181 6.61 4.87 3.39
CA GLY A 181 7.46 3.71 3.65
C GLY A 181 8.08 3.70 5.05
N SER A 182 8.59 2.54 5.46
CA SER A 182 9.05 2.27 6.83
C SER A 182 10.15 3.22 7.33
N ASP A 183 11.13 3.53 6.46
CA ASP A 183 12.25 4.39 6.83
C ASP A 183 11.78 5.84 7.06
N SER A 184 10.91 6.35 6.18
CA SER A 184 10.30 7.67 6.36
C SER A 184 9.40 7.72 7.59
N ALA A 185 8.67 6.64 7.90
CA ALA A 185 7.84 6.55 9.09
C ALA A 185 8.70 6.65 10.37
N LYS A 186 9.82 5.93 10.43
CA LYS A 186 10.80 5.98 11.53
C LYS A 186 11.35 7.40 11.71
N ILE A 187 11.86 8.00 10.62
CA ILE A 187 12.42 9.35 10.65
C ILE A 187 11.36 10.39 11.10
N SER A 188 10.12 10.26 10.61
CA SER A 188 9.06 11.19 11.02
C SER A 188 8.69 11.05 12.50
N GLY A 189 8.74 9.83 13.05
CA GLY A 189 8.57 9.59 14.47
C GLY A 189 9.67 10.26 15.32
N GLU A 190 10.92 10.12 14.90
CA GLU A 190 12.07 10.76 15.54
C GLU A 190 11.95 12.30 15.50
N ILE A 191 11.63 12.87 14.35
CA ILE A 191 11.42 14.33 14.21
C ILE A 191 10.31 14.83 15.14
N ALA A 192 9.18 14.14 15.20
CA ALA A 192 8.06 14.52 16.05
C ALA A 192 8.42 14.44 17.52
N ALA A 193 9.11 13.38 17.95
CA ALA A 193 9.55 13.20 19.34
C ALA A 193 10.55 14.28 19.78
N LEU A 194 11.58 14.55 18.97
CA LEU A 194 12.56 15.60 19.23
C LEU A 194 11.91 16.97 19.29
N LYS A 195 10.94 17.23 18.41
CA LYS A 195 10.22 18.50 18.42
C LYS A 195 9.33 18.66 19.66
N LEU A 196 8.68 17.60 20.10
CA LEU A 196 7.90 17.59 21.32
C LEU A 196 8.77 17.88 22.55
N LEU A 197 9.95 17.28 22.62
CA LEU A 197 10.92 17.54 23.69
C LEU A 197 11.35 19.00 23.72
N ALA A 198 11.73 19.56 22.56
CA ALA A 198 12.12 20.97 22.44
C ALA A 198 10.99 21.92 22.88
N ASP A 199 9.73 21.62 22.51
CA ASP A 199 8.57 22.43 22.87
C ASP A 199 8.26 22.40 24.39
N ASN A 200 8.71 21.35 25.07
CA ASN A 200 8.60 21.23 26.53
C ASN A 200 9.86 21.68 27.31
N GLY A 201 10.76 22.41 26.65
CA GLY A 201 11.93 23.02 27.27
C GLY A 201 13.12 22.09 27.50
N PHE A 202 13.10 20.88 26.94
CA PHE A 202 14.27 20.00 26.99
C PHE A 202 15.31 20.43 25.93
N SER A 203 16.58 20.34 26.32
CA SER A 203 17.68 20.61 25.38
C SER A 203 17.72 19.54 24.28
N VAL A 204 17.57 19.96 23.03
CA VAL A 204 17.59 19.09 21.85
C VAL A 204 18.51 19.67 20.81
N ASP A 205 19.27 18.85 20.12
CA ASP A 205 20.08 19.28 18.98
C ASP A 205 19.18 19.60 17.78
N GLU A 206 18.88 20.88 17.58
CA GLU A 206 18.08 21.34 16.46
C GLU A 206 18.73 21.05 15.10
N THR A 207 20.07 21.00 15.03
CA THR A 207 20.78 20.66 13.80
C THR A 207 20.52 19.23 13.38
N HIS A 208 20.37 18.32 14.35
CA HIS A 208 19.96 16.94 14.10
C HIS A 208 18.55 16.86 13.51
N ILE A 209 17.58 17.60 14.06
CA ILE A 209 16.21 17.67 13.52
C ILE A 209 16.19 18.14 12.07
N LEU A 210 16.91 19.23 11.78
CA LEU A 210 16.98 19.79 10.43
C LEU A 210 17.64 18.82 9.43
N LYS A 211 18.63 18.06 9.86
CA LYS A 211 19.29 17.03 9.05
C LYS A 211 18.32 15.88 8.73
N GLN A 212 17.55 15.43 9.70
CA GLN A 212 16.54 14.39 9.51
C GLN A 212 15.42 14.83 8.55
N ILE A 213 14.97 16.09 8.63
CA ILE A 213 13.96 16.63 7.70
C ILE A 213 14.46 16.61 6.24
N LYS A 214 15.77 16.84 5.99
CA LYS A 214 16.34 16.78 4.64
C LYS A 214 16.44 15.35 4.08
N ILE A 215 16.49 14.35 4.94
CA ILE A 215 16.56 12.93 4.56
C ILE A 215 15.16 12.39 4.24
N LYS A 216 14.13 12.87 4.94
CA LYS A 216 12.73 12.48 4.74
C LYS A 216 12.20 12.88 3.34
#